data_7f9b185c11dbfc4d60eca8334e3ef572
#
_entry.id   7f9b185c11dbfc4d60eca8334e3ef572
#
_cell.length_a   1.000
_cell.length_b   1.000
_cell.length_c   1.000
_cell.angle_alpha   90.00
_cell.angle_beta   90.00
_cell.angle_gamma   90.00
#
_symmetry.space_group_name_H-M   'P 1'
#
loop_
_entity.id
_entity.type
_entity.pdbx_description
1 polymer ?
#
loop_
_entity_poly.entity_id
_entity_poly.type
_entity_poly.pdbx_seq_one_letter_code
_entity_poly.pdbx_strand_id
1 'polypeptide(L)'
;MKKLLVVVGTRPNFVKVTRFKEVARARGDFSVELVHTGQHTDVRMSTVFFEQFGLAPDHTLVIPGGSPAARLGHLIVALEAVIRSSAPDAVVVVGDVDSTLAAALAADRLRIPLVHVESGLRNGDMTMIEEMNRITHRPHRRPLFHHRTERCGEPAARGQDPDSIHFVGNTMIDTLVAFEDRIAASGVLGELELTPTGPCTYTPSPGGTWTRRRRWIGSSISSRSWASNTRWSSRYIRAR
;
A
#
# COMPACT_ATOMS: atom_id res chain seq x y z
N MET A 1 -13.82 -8.06 -20.95
CA MET A 1 -12.79 -7.33 -20.17
C MET A 1 -13.27 -7.28 -18.72
N LYS A 2 -12.49 -7.74 -17.76
CA LYS A 2 -12.85 -7.75 -16.35
C LYS A 2 -12.52 -6.40 -15.71
N LYS A 3 -13.39 -5.91 -14.83
CA LYS A 3 -13.22 -4.63 -14.13
C LYS A 3 -12.70 -4.85 -12.72
N LEU A 4 -11.59 -4.19 -12.38
CA LEU A 4 -11.01 -4.16 -11.04
C LEU A 4 -11.22 -2.79 -10.41
N LEU A 5 -11.81 -2.76 -9.22
CA LEU A 5 -11.94 -1.54 -8.41
C LEU A 5 -10.84 -1.52 -7.36
N VAL A 6 -9.86 -0.65 -7.53
CA VAL A 6 -8.68 -0.55 -6.64
C VAL A 6 -8.90 0.54 -5.61
N VAL A 7 -8.86 0.19 -4.32
CA VAL A 7 -9.12 1.12 -3.22
C VAL A 7 -7.82 1.52 -2.56
N VAL A 8 -7.58 2.83 -2.48
CA VAL A 8 -6.38 3.43 -1.85
C VAL A 8 -6.77 4.52 -0.87
N GLY A 9 -6.10 4.57 0.28
CA GLY A 9 -6.41 5.53 1.35
C GLY A 9 -5.26 6.45 1.71
N THR A 10 -4.04 5.93 1.67
CA THR A 10 -2.84 6.60 2.16
C THR A 10 -1.73 6.63 1.12
N ARG A 11 -0.73 7.51 1.32
CA ARG A 11 0.40 7.64 0.39
C ARG A 11 1.11 6.32 0.06
N PRO A 12 1.44 5.45 1.03
CA PRO A 12 2.07 4.18 0.73
C PRO A 12 1.25 3.30 -0.22
N ASN A 13 -0.08 3.43 -0.22
CA ASN A 13 -0.92 2.68 -1.15
C ASN A 13 -0.75 3.16 -2.59
N PHE A 14 -0.60 4.48 -2.82
CA PHE A 14 -0.44 5.03 -4.18
C PHE A 14 0.78 4.43 -4.88
N VAL A 15 1.93 4.41 -4.18
CA VAL A 15 3.17 3.84 -4.72
C VAL A 15 3.00 2.38 -5.14
N LYS A 16 2.17 1.61 -4.45
CA LYS A 16 1.95 0.18 -4.71
C LYS A 16 1.07 -0.08 -5.93
N VAL A 17 0.25 0.87 -6.33
CA VAL A 17 -0.73 0.71 -7.43
C VAL A 17 -0.43 1.56 -8.66
N THR A 18 0.67 2.28 -8.66
CA THR A 18 1.05 3.24 -9.70
C THR A 18 0.98 2.63 -11.11
N ARG A 19 1.41 1.38 -11.26
CA ARG A 19 1.47 0.70 -12.57
C ARG A 19 0.18 -0.03 -12.95
N PHE A 20 -0.82 -0.14 -12.06
CA PHE A 20 -1.99 -1.00 -12.30
C PHE A 20 -2.80 -0.60 -13.53
N LYS A 21 -3.12 0.69 -13.69
CA LYS A 21 -3.85 1.18 -14.88
C LYS A 21 -3.06 0.97 -16.18
N GLU A 22 -1.76 1.22 -16.15
CA GLU A 22 -0.87 1.05 -17.31
C GLU A 22 -0.79 -0.43 -17.73
N VAL A 23 -0.50 -1.31 -16.77
CA VAL A 23 -0.40 -2.76 -17.03
C VAL A 23 -1.74 -3.32 -17.52
N ALA A 24 -2.86 -2.88 -16.94
CA ALA A 24 -4.17 -3.31 -17.38
C ALA A 24 -4.45 -2.91 -18.84
N ARG A 25 -4.10 -1.68 -19.22
CA ARG A 25 -4.21 -1.21 -20.61
C ARG A 25 -3.33 -2.00 -21.58
N ALA A 26 -2.09 -2.28 -21.19
CA ALA A 26 -1.15 -3.04 -22.02
C ALA A 26 -1.61 -4.48 -22.23
N ARG A 27 -2.24 -5.10 -21.23
CA ARG A 27 -2.80 -6.46 -21.34
C ARG A 27 -4.11 -6.52 -22.13
N GLY A 28 -4.97 -5.53 -22.00
CA GLY A 28 -6.26 -5.45 -22.69
C GLY A 28 -7.37 -6.37 -22.14
N ASP A 29 -7.08 -7.23 -21.17
CA ASP A 29 -8.04 -8.15 -20.55
C ASP A 29 -8.70 -7.59 -19.28
N PHE A 30 -8.13 -6.52 -18.71
CA PHE A 30 -8.62 -5.85 -17.52
C PHE A 30 -8.84 -4.35 -17.73
N SER A 31 -9.81 -3.79 -16.99
CA SER A 31 -9.91 -2.35 -16.72
C SER A 31 -9.72 -2.08 -15.24
N VAL A 32 -9.14 -0.94 -14.90
CA VAL A 32 -8.88 -0.53 -13.52
C VAL A 32 -9.54 0.80 -13.25
N GLU A 33 -10.46 0.82 -12.29
CA GLU A 33 -10.98 2.03 -11.65
C GLU A 33 -10.30 2.23 -10.30
N LEU A 34 -9.89 3.44 -9.98
CA LEU A 34 -9.19 3.80 -8.75
C LEU A 34 -10.10 4.62 -7.84
N VAL A 35 -10.29 4.16 -6.61
CA VAL A 35 -11.02 4.89 -5.56
C VAL A 35 -10.03 5.45 -4.56
N HIS A 36 -10.03 6.77 -4.40
CA HIS A 36 -9.31 7.45 -3.32
C HIS A 36 -10.27 7.74 -2.17
N THR A 37 -9.99 7.20 -0.99
CA THR A 37 -10.90 7.28 0.16
C THR A 37 -10.80 8.57 0.97
N GLY A 38 -9.88 9.48 0.63
CA GLY A 38 -9.73 10.75 1.33
C GLY A 38 -9.29 10.64 2.79
N GLN A 39 -8.68 9.52 3.20
CA GLN A 39 -8.27 9.29 4.59
C GLN A 39 -7.27 10.33 5.10
N HIS A 40 -6.47 10.94 4.24
CA HIS A 40 -5.66 12.11 4.54
C HIS A 40 -6.36 13.37 4.03
N THR A 41 -6.72 14.25 4.95
CA THR A 41 -7.46 15.50 4.71
C THR A 41 -6.66 16.59 3.98
N ASP A 42 -5.35 16.43 3.84
CA ASP A 42 -4.51 17.36 3.09
C ASP A 42 -4.57 17.07 1.58
N VAL A 43 -5.53 17.70 0.92
CA VAL A 43 -5.75 17.62 -0.52
C VAL A 43 -4.47 17.95 -1.30
N ARG A 44 -3.68 18.93 -0.84
CA ARG A 44 -2.43 19.32 -1.52
C ARG A 44 -1.41 18.19 -1.55
N MET A 45 -1.32 17.42 -0.47
CA MET A 45 -0.38 16.30 -0.37
C MET A 45 -0.78 15.10 -1.23
N SER A 46 -2.07 14.89 -1.46
CA SER A 46 -2.56 13.82 -2.34
C SER A 46 -2.43 14.21 -3.82
N THR A 47 -2.76 15.46 -4.16
CA THR A 47 -2.70 15.99 -5.53
C THR A 47 -1.29 15.91 -6.12
N VAL A 48 -0.28 16.30 -5.36
CA VAL A 48 1.14 16.21 -5.79
C VAL A 48 1.53 14.77 -6.15
N PHE A 49 1.08 13.78 -5.36
CA PHE A 49 1.35 12.38 -5.67
C PHE A 49 0.59 11.90 -6.92
N PHE A 50 -0.65 12.32 -7.09
CA PHE A 50 -1.41 11.98 -8.29
C PHE A 50 -0.77 12.54 -9.55
N GLU A 51 -0.32 13.78 -9.51
CA GLU A 51 0.39 14.43 -10.62
C GLU A 51 1.74 13.75 -10.89
N GLN A 52 2.54 13.51 -9.84
CA GLN A 52 3.86 12.91 -9.96
C GLN A 52 3.80 11.49 -10.53
N PHE A 53 2.83 10.69 -10.12
CA PHE A 53 2.69 9.31 -10.58
C PHE A 53 1.78 9.16 -11.80
N GLY A 54 1.17 10.25 -12.29
CA GLY A 54 0.18 10.15 -13.37
C GLY A 54 -1.05 9.35 -12.98
N LEU A 55 -1.38 9.31 -11.69
CA LEU A 55 -2.56 8.64 -11.16
C LEU A 55 -3.73 9.61 -11.14
N ALA A 56 -4.83 9.25 -11.81
CA ALA A 56 -6.10 9.94 -11.67
C ALA A 56 -7.09 8.99 -11.00
N PRO A 57 -7.57 9.29 -9.78
CA PRO A 57 -8.65 8.52 -9.19
C PRO A 57 -9.93 8.75 -9.99
N ASP A 58 -10.66 7.66 -10.25
CA ASP A 58 -11.97 7.72 -10.93
C ASP A 58 -13.06 8.10 -9.92
N HIS A 59 -12.84 7.78 -8.65
CA HIS A 59 -13.72 8.13 -7.54
C HIS A 59 -12.91 8.71 -6.40
N THR A 60 -13.36 9.85 -5.85
CA THR A 60 -12.80 10.44 -4.64
C THR A 60 -13.90 10.56 -3.59
N LEU A 61 -13.68 9.94 -2.44
CA LEU A 61 -14.62 9.96 -1.33
C LEU A 61 -14.34 11.16 -0.43
N VAL A 62 -15.42 11.76 0.05
CA VAL A 62 -15.37 12.77 1.11
C VAL A 62 -16.01 12.14 2.34
N ILE A 63 -15.19 11.81 3.33
CA ILE A 63 -15.65 11.15 4.55
C ILE A 63 -15.87 12.18 5.64
N PRO A 64 -17.08 12.26 6.22
CA PRO A 64 -17.36 13.16 7.33
C PRO A 64 -16.40 12.91 8.50
N GLY A 65 -16.09 13.98 9.23
CA GLY A 65 -15.34 13.88 10.49
C GLY A 65 -16.10 13.09 11.55
N GLY A 66 -15.45 12.85 12.69
CA GLY A 66 -16.07 12.14 13.81
C GLY A 66 -15.09 11.24 14.55
N SER A 67 -15.61 10.39 15.43
CA SER A 67 -14.81 9.36 16.10
C SER A 67 -14.21 8.39 15.10
N PRO A 68 -13.12 7.67 15.45
CA PRO A 68 -12.54 6.66 14.57
C PRO A 68 -13.56 5.63 14.08
N ALA A 69 -14.45 5.18 14.95
CA ALA A 69 -15.51 4.23 14.61
C ALA A 69 -16.54 4.83 13.64
N ALA A 70 -16.95 6.08 13.85
CA ALA A 70 -17.88 6.77 12.96
C ALA A 70 -17.28 6.95 11.57
N ARG A 71 -16.01 7.35 11.49
CA ARG A 71 -15.29 7.49 10.21
C ARG A 71 -15.18 6.16 9.48
N LEU A 72 -14.87 5.07 10.17
CA LEU A 72 -14.83 3.73 9.57
C LEU A 72 -16.22 3.33 9.05
N GLY A 73 -17.28 3.59 9.80
CA GLY A 73 -18.67 3.34 9.38
C GLY A 73 -19.05 4.12 8.12
N HIS A 74 -18.75 5.43 8.07
CA HIS A 74 -18.99 6.26 6.90
C HIS A 74 -18.21 5.76 5.67
N LEU A 75 -16.98 5.32 5.90
CA LEU A 75 -16.13 4.78 4.83
C LEU A 75 -16.69 3.49 4.24
N ILE A 76 -17.21 2.58 5.08
CA ILE A 76 -17.88 1.36 4.62
C ILE A 76 -19.10 1.69 3.75
N VAL A 77 -19.96 2.59 4.20
CA VAL A 77 -21.17 2.99 3.46
C VAL A 77 -20.83 3.66 2.13
N ALA A 78 -19.83 4.56 2.13
CA ALA A 78 -19.41 5.24 0.90
C ALA A 78 -18.80 4.26 -0.11
N LEU A 79 -17.97 3.31 0.36
CA LEU A 79 -17.38 2.28 -0.49
C LEU A 79 -18.43 1.31 -1.02
N GLU A 80 -19.43 0.93 -0.22
CA GLU A 80 -20.55 0.12 -0.70
C GLU A 80 -21.26 0.80 -1.88
N ALA A 81 -21.54 2.10 -1.79
CA ALA A 81 -22.18 2.85 -2.85
C ALA A 81 -21.35 2.86 -4.14
N VAL A 82 -20.03 3.08 -4.04
CA VAL A 82 -19.13 3.04 -5.20
C VAL A 82 -19.05 1.63 -5.80
N ILE A 83 -18.92 0.58 -4.97
CA ILE A 83 -18.87 -0.81 -5.46
C ILE A 83 -20.16 -1.15 -6.21
N ARG A 84 -21.33 -0.75 -5.70
CA ARG A 84 -22.61 -0.98 -6.37
C ARG A 84 -22.71 -0.23 -7.71
N SER A 85 -22.28 1.02 -7.78
CA SER A 85 -22.35 1.83 -9.01
C SER A 85 -21.32 1.41 -10.07
N SER A 86 -20.11 1.04 -9.63
CA SER A 86 -19.05 0.55 -10.52
C SER A 86 -19.30 -0.88 -11.00
N ALA A 87 -19.99 -1.71 -10.22
CA ALA A 87 -20.23 -3.12 -10.49
C ALA A 87 -18.95 -3.88 -10.93
N PRO A 88 -17.87 -3.90 -10.12
CA PRO A 88 -16.61 -4.52 -10.49
C PRO A 88 -16.68 -6.05 -10.41
N ASP A 89 -15.86 -6.74 -11.20
CA ASP A 89 -15.64 -8.18 -11.08
C ASP A 89 -14.83 -8.55 -9.82
N ALA A 90 -13.98 -7.63 -9.35
CA ALA A 90 -13.27 -7.78 -8.09
C ALA A 90 -12.89 -6.40 -7.50
N VAL A 91 -12.83 -6.35 -6.16
CA VAL A 91 -12.28 -5.23 -5.40
C VAL A 91 -10.84 -5.56 -5.04
N VAL A 92 -9.92 -4.63 -5.26
CA VAL A 92 -8.50 -4.76 -4.90
C VAL A 92 -8.19 -3.81 -3.76
N VAL A 93 -7.67 -4.34 -2.66
CA VAL A 93 -7.22 -3.59 -1.50
C VAL A 93 -5.73 -3.76 -1.27
N VAL A 94 -5.10 -2.78 -0.62
CA VAL A 94 -3.64 -2.72 -0.48
C VAL A 94 -3.25 -2.41 0.96
N GLY A 95 -2.40 -3.25 1.55
CA GLY A 95 -1.88 -3.04 2.90
C GLY A 95 -2.93 -3.24 3.99
N ASP A 96 -2.95 -2.36 5.00
CA ASP A 96 -3.56 -2.61 6.31
C ASP A 96 -4.29 -1.41 6.94
N VAL A 97 -4.52 -0.38 6.16
CA VAL A 97 -5.18 0.85 6.62
C VAL A 97 -6.71 0.68 6.73
N ASP A 98 -7.40 1.62 7.38
CA ASP A 98 -8.86 1.58 7.55
C ASP A 98 -9.61 1.43 6.22
N SER A 99 -9.10 2.03 5.15
CA SER A 99 -9.66 1.88 3.80
C SER A 99 -9.64 0.43 3.31
N THR A 100 -8.59 -0.33 3.66
CA THR A 100 -8.47 -1.76 3.36
C THR A 100 -9.54 -2.55 4.08
N LEU A 101 -9.72 -2.30 5.39
CA LEU A 101 -10.73 -2.97 6.20
C LEU A 101 -12.14 -2.63 5.72
N ALA A 102 -12.43 -1.35 5.49
CA ALA A 102 -13.74 -0.89 5.05
C ALA A 102 -14.14 -1.46 3.68
N ALA A 103 -13.22 -1.42 2.70
CA ALA A 103 -13.46 -1.98 1.38
C ALA A 103 -13.67 -3.49 1.42
N ALA A 104 -12.94 -4.18 2.27
CA ALA A 104 -13.09 -5.60 2.43
C ALA A 104 -14.45 -5.98 3.02
N LEU A 105 -14.91 -5.25 4.04
CA LEU A 105 -16.24 -5.47 4.64
C LEU A 105 -17.34 -5.17 3.63
N ALA A 106 -17.25 -4.06 2.89
CA ALA A 106 -18.23 -3.69 1.87
C ALA A 106 -18.29 -4.74 0.74
N ALA A 107 -17.14 -5.16 0.21
CA ALA A 107 -17.07 -6.20 -0.83
C ALA A 107 -17.65 -7.53 -0.34
N ASP A 108 -17.38 -7.91 0.92
CA ASP A 108 -17.92 -9.12 1.52
C ASP A 108 -19.45 -9.11 1.58
N ARG A 109 -20.04 -8.03 2.03
CA ARG A 109 -21.50 -7.88 2.11
C ARG A 109 -22.17 -7.94 0.74
N LEU A 110 -21.48 -7.45 -0.28
CA LEU A 110 -21.93 -7.48 -1.67
C LEU A 110 -21.56 -8.77 -2.40
N ARG A 111 -20.83 -9.69 -1.75
CA ARG A 111 -20.33 -10.95 -2.34
C ARG A 111 -19.44 -10.73 -3.58
N ILE A 112 -18.76 -9.58 -3.65
CA ILE A 112 -17.80 -9.28 -4.69
C ILE A 112 -16.44 -9.90 -4.31
N PRO A 113 -15.74 -10.58 -5.23
CA PRO A 113 -14.40 -11.09 -4.99
C PRO A 113 -13.45 -10.00 -4.51
N LEU A 114 -12.61 -10.33 -3.53
CA LEU A 114 -11.60 -9.42 -2.99
C LEU A 114 -10.19 -9.93 -3.29
N VAL A 115 -9.35 -9.05 -3.76
CA VAL A 115 -7.92 -9.27 -3.96
C VAL A 115 -7.16 -8.39 -2.96
N HIS A 116 -6.29 -8.99 -2.16
CA HIS A 116 -5.51 -8.25 -1.17
C HIS A 116 -4.03 -8.26 -1.50
N VAL A 117 -3.51 -7.11 -1.92
CA VAL A 117 -2.09 -6.88 -2.24
C VAL A 117 -1.34 -6.50 -0.97
N GLU A 118 -0.14 -7.05 -0.79
CA GLU A 118 0.68 -6.92 0.42
C GLU A 118 -0.02 -7.48 1.66
N SER A 119 -0.63 -8.63 1.49
CA SER A 119 -1.29 -9.36 2.57
C SER A 119 -0.29 -10.19 3.39
N GLY A 120 -0.75 -10.73 4.54
CA GLY A 120 0.01 -11.69 5.35
C GLY A 120 1.10 -11.12 6.24
N LEU A 121 1.40 -9.84 6.16
CA LEU A 121 2.34 -9.20 7.10
C LEU A 121 1.74 -9.11 8.50
N ARG A 122 2.58 -9.35 9.51
CA ARG A 122 2.20 -9.22 10.92
C ARG A 122 3.29 -8.48 11.67
N ASN A 123 2.88 -7.58 12.55
CA ASN A 123 3.76 -6.87 13.49
C ASN A 123 3.73 -7.53 14.87
N GLY A 124 2.59 -8.10 15.25
CA GLY A 124 2.38 -8.70 16.58
C GLY A 124 2.05 -7.66 17.68
N ASP A 125 2.12 -6.38 17.37
CA ASP A 125 1.76 -5.32 18.31
C ASP A 125 0.27 -5.01 18.22
N MET A 126 -0.50 -5.52 19.17
CA MET A 126 -1.95 -5.37 19.26
C MET A 126 -2.40 -3.93 19.58
N THR A 127 -1.49 -3.02 19.90
CA THR A 127 -1.80 -1.60 20.12
C THR A 127 -1.87 -0.82 18.80
N MET A 128 -1.38 -1.40 17.71
CA MET A 128 -1.42 -0.79 16.38
C MET A 128 -2.76 -1.05 15.69
N ILE A 129 -3.37 0.00 15.18
CA ILE A 129 -4.64 -0.08 14.43
C ILE A 129 -4.47 -0.97 13.20
N GLU A 130 -3.34 -0.85 12.52
CA GLU A 130 -3.01 -1.65 11.34
C GLU A 130 -2.97 -3.16 11.66
N GLU A 131 -2.45 -3.54 12.82
CA GLU A 131 -2.45 -4.95 13.23
C GLU A 131 -3.87 -5.46 13.52
N MET A 132 -4.71 -4.63 14.14
CA MET A 132 -6.12 -4.92 14.33
C MET A 132 -6.86 -5.06 13.01
N ASN A 133 -6.59 -4.17 12.05
CA ASN A 133 -7.15 -4.25 10.70
C ASN A 133 -6.76 -5.57 10.01
N ARG A 134 -5.49 -5.99 10.12
CA ARG A 134 -4.99 -7.25 9.54
C ARG A 134 -5.65 -8.49 10.16
N ILE A 135 -5.99 -8.45 11.45
CA ILE A 135 -6.67 -9.55 12.14
C ILE A 135 -8.14 -9.60 11.78
N THR A 136 -8.81 -8.45 11.84
CA THR A 136 -10.25 -8.32 11.61
C THR A 136 -10.60 -8.61 10.16
N HIS A 137 -9.72 -8.20 9.25
CA HIS A 137 -9.85 -8.47 7.84
C HIS A 137 -9.36 -9.90 7.53
N ARG A 138 -10.16 -10.90 7.84
CA ARG A 138 -9.94 -12.30 7.45
C ARG A 138 -10.70 -12.61 6.16
N PRO A 139 -10.06 -12.66 5.01
CA PRO A 139 -10.71 -13.11 3.81
C PRO A 139 -10.83 -14.64 3.83
N HIS A 140 -12.01 -15.16 4.10
CA HIS A 140 -12.35 -16.55 3.82
C HIS A 140 -12.57 -16.70 2.32
N ARG A 141 -11.75 -17.45 1.60
CA ARG A 141 -11.84 -17.75 0.16
C ARG A 141 -11.53 -16.56 -0.78
N ARG A 142 -10.40 -15.87 -0.59
CA ARG A 142 -10.04 -14.72 -1.42
C ARG A 142 -8.59 -14.78 -1.87
N PRO A 143 -8.23 -14.37 -3.10
CA PRO A 143 -6.84 -14.30 -3.52
C PRO A 143 -6.04 -13.34 -2.66
N LEU A 144 -4.90 -13.79 -2.16
CA LEU A 144 -3.95 -13.02 -1.39
C LEU A 144 -2.65 -12.89 -2.17
N PHE A 145 -2.16 -11.66 -2.34
CA PHE A 145 -0.89 -11.42 -3.03
C PHE A 145 0.18 -10.97 -2.03
N HIS A 146 1.22 -11.77 -1.92
CA HIS A 146 2.33 -11.55 -1.00
C HIS A 146 3.56 -11.00 -1.71
N HIS A 147 4.34 -10.17 -1.01
CA HIS A 147 5.63 -9.70 -1.49
C HIS A 147 6.85 -10.45 -0.92
N ARG A 148 6.64 -11.37 0.04
CA ARG A 148 7.72 -12.17 0.66
C ARG A 148 7.34 -13.65 0.74
N THR A 149 8.22 -14.52 0.26
CA THR A 149 8.05 -15.98 0.34
C THR A 149 8.08 -16.50 1.78
N GLU A 150 8.87 -15.89 2.64
CA GLU A 150 9.09 -16.33 4.03
C GLU A 150 7.82 -16.27 4.89
N ARG A 151 6.83 -15.45 4.48
CA ARG A 151 5.58 -15.26 5.22
C ARG A 151 4.35 -15.87 4.55
N CYS A 152 4.52 -16.60 3.44
CA CYS A 152 3.39 -17.26 2.76
C CYS A 152 2.72 -18.31 3.65
N GLY A 153 3.43 -18.92 4.59
CA GLY A 153 2.86 -19.87 5.54
C GLY A 153 1.93 -19.29 6.61
N GLU A 154 2.06 -17.99 6.92
CA GLU A 154 1.21 -17.36 7.94
C GLU A 154 -0.28 -17.33 7.57
N PRO A 155 -0.71 -16.95 6.35
CA PRO A 155 -2.10 -17.02 5.94
C PRO A 155 -2.64 -18.46 5.91
N ALA A 156 -1.87 -19.41 5.41
CA ALA A 156 -2.26 -20.83 5.40
C ALA A 156 -2.45 -21.38 6.82
N ALA A 157 -1.55 -21.04 7.76
CA ALA A 157 -1.67 -21.40 9.17
C ALA A 157 -2.94 -20.82 9.84
N ARG A 158 -3.58 -19.81 9.21
CA ARG A 158 -4.83 -19.20 9.68
C ARG A 158 -6.07 -19.72 8.96
N GLY A 159 -5.96 -20.83 8.24
CA GLY A 159 -7.07 -21.45 7.53
C GLY A 159 -7.41 -20.78 6.19
N GLN A 160 -6.47 -20.02 5.59
CA GLN A 160 -6.58 -19.59 4.22
C GLN A 160 -6.26 -20.75 3.28
N ASP A 161 -6.98 -20.82 2.18
CA ASP A 161 -6.70 -21.78 1.12
C ASP A 161 -5.32 -21.48 0.49
N PRO A 162 -4.36 -22.40 0.55
CA PRO A 162 -3.03 -22.21 -0.04
C PRO A 162 -3.07 -21.82 -1.51
N ASP A 163 -4.03 -22.32 -2.27
CA ASP A 163 -4.19 -22.02 -3.70
C ASP A 163 -4.66 -20.59 -3.96
N SER A 164 -5.16 -19.91 -2.92
CA SER A 164 -5.51 -18.49 -2.98
C SER A 164 -4.35 -17.55 -2.68
N ILE A 165 -3.17 -18.08 -2.32
CA ILE A 165 -2.01 -17.32 -1.89
C ILE A 165 -0.99 -17.25 -3.03
N HIS A 166 -0.74 -16.05 -3.55
CA HIS A 166 0.16 -15.83 -4.67
C HIS A 166 1.34 -14.94 -4.27
N PHE A 167 2.56 -15.42 -4.49
CA PHE A 167 3.75 -14.60 -4.36
C PHE A 167 3.94 -13.77 -5.62
N VAL A 168 3.84 -12.44 -5.50
CA VAL A 168 3.89 -11.50 -6.64
C VAL A 168 5.06 -10.52 -6.57
N GLY A 169 5.96 -10.68 -5.60
CA GLY A 169 7.02 -9.71 -5.37
C GLY A 169 6.49 -8.42 -4.72
N ASN A 170 7.24 -7.34 -4.84
CA ASN A 170 6.93 -6.06 -4.21
C ASN A 170 6.61 -5.00 -5.26
N THR A 171 5.35 -4.63 -5.37
CA THR A 171 4.86 -3.63 -6.35
C THR A 171 5.44 -2.23 -6.16
N MET A 172 5.98 -1.90 -4.97
CA MET A 172 6.73 -0.65 -4.78
C MET A 172 8.05 -0.64 -5.56
N ILE A 173 8.68 -1.81 -5.73
CA ILE A 173 9.90 -1.92 -6.54
C ILE A 173 9.58 -1.70 -8.01
N ASP A 174 8.44 -2.20 -8.50
CA ASP A 174 8.01 -1.95 -9.88
C ASP A 174 7.84 -0.45 -10.14
N THR A 175 7.28 0.27 -9.17
CA THR A 175 7.17 1.73 -9.25
C THR A 175 8.54 2.40 -9.20
N LEU A 176 9.44 1.99 -8.29
CA LEU A 176 10.79 2.54 -8.21
C LEU A 176 11.53 2.40 -9.54
N VAL A 177 11.51 1.22 -10.14
CA VAL A 177 12.14 0.95 -11.44
C VAL A 177 11.53 1.80 -12.56
N ALA A 178 10.19 1.92 -12.59
CA ALA A 178 9.51 2.73 -13.60
C ALA A 178 9.82 4.24 -13.52
N PHE A 179 10.26 4.70 -12.35
CA PHE A 179 10.58 6.12 -12.11
C PHE A 179 12.08 6.39 -11.98
N GLU A 180 12.94 5.40 -12.28
CA GLU A 180 14.39 5.51 -12.12
C GLU A 180 14.97 6.72 -12.84
N ASP A 181 14.61 6.94 -14.11
CA ASP A 181 15.08 8.10 -14.90
C ASP A 181 14.64 9.43 -14.28
N ARG A 182 13.40 9.52 -13.78
CA ARG A 182 12.89 10.72 -13.13
C ARG A 182 13.56 10.98 -11.79
N ILE A 183 13.90 9.92 -11.05
CA ILE A 183 14.65 10.00 -9.80
C ILE A 183 16.07 10.49 -10.09
N ALA A 184 16.73 9.97 -11.12
CA ALA A 184 18.06 10.37 -11.53
C ALA A 184 18.11 11.85 -11.99
N ALA A 185 17.05 12.32 -12.64
CA ALA A 185 16.92 13.71 -13.10
C ALA A 185 16.50 14.68 -11.98
N SER A 186 16.23 14.22 -10.75
CA SER A 186 15.77 15.06 -9.66
C SER A 186 16.87 15.99 -9.15
N GLY A 187 16.58 17.31 -9.07
CA GLY A 187 17.46 18.32 -8.48
C GLY A 187 17.46 18.38 -6.94
N VAL A 188 16.67 17.52 -6.27
CA VAL A 188 16.43 17.59 -4.82
C VAL A 188 17.70 17.55 -3.96
N LEU A 189 18.73 16.81 -4.39
CA LEU A 189 19.99 16.76 -3.68
C LEU A 189 20.70 18.13 -3.70
N GLY A 190 20.68 18.84 -4.83
CA GLY A 190 21.20 20.18 -4.96
C GLY A 190 20.38 21.20 -4.14
N GLU A 191 19.06 21.09 -4.16
CA GLU A 191 18.16 21.95 -3.36
C GLU A 191 18.40 21.80 -1.85
N LEU A 192 18.77 20.59 -1.41
CA LEU A 192 19.06 20.26 -0.02
C LEU A 192 20.56 20.40 0.33
N GLU A 193 21.38 20.85 -0.60
CA GLU A 193 22.86 20.95 -0.45
C GLU A 193 23.51 19.62 -0.05
N LEU A 194 22.93 18.49 -0.53
CA LEU A 194 23.44 17.15 -0.27
C LEU A 194 24.24 16.61 -1.44
N THR A 195 25.27 15.83 -1.14
CA THR A 195 26.02 15.10 -2.15
C THR A 195 25.59 13.63 -2.18
N PRO A 196 25.56 12.98 -3.36
CA PRO A 196 25.12 11.58 -3.47
C PRO A 196 25.91 10.59 -2.60
N THR A 197 27.15 10.92 -2.28
CA THR A 197 28.07 10.11 -1.46
C THR A 197 28.29 10.69 -0.05
N GLY A 198 27.60 11.79 0.27
CA GLY A 198 27.72 12.46 1.57
C GLY A 198 27.02 11.71 2.72
N PRO A 199 27.33 12.05 3.97
CA PRO A 199 26.63 11.47 5.11
C PRO A 199 25.15 11.86 5.05
N CYS A 200 24.27 10.86 5.14
CA CYS A 200 22.83 11.06 5.18
C CYS A 200 22.29 10.59 6.52
N THR A 201 21.51 11.43 7.18
CA THR A 201 20.80 11.05 8.39
C THR A 201 19.38 10.64 8.02
N TYR A 202 19.10 9.36 8.14
CA TYR A 202 17.73 8.82 7.99
C TYR A 202 17.00 8.90 9.33
N THR A 203 15.95 9.69 9.38
CA THR A 203 15.07 9.74 10.56
C THR A 203 13.79 8.98 10.21
N PRO A 204 13.62 7.74 10.68
CA PRO A 204 12.35 7.05 10.48
C PRO A 204 11.26 7.80 11.25
N SER A 205 10.17 8.15 10.58
CA SER A 205 8.98 8.66 11.26
C SER A 205 8.37 7.51 12.04
N PRO A 206 8.30 7.56 13.37
CA PRO A 206 7.64 6.51 14.14
C PRO A 206 6.14 6.58 13.86
N GLY A 207 5.62 5.59 13.19
CA GLY A 207 4.18 5.39 12.96
C GLY A 207 3.43 4.93 14.21
N GLY A 208 3.95 5.19 15.40
CA GLY A 208 3.33 4.82 16.66
C GLY A 208 3.54 5.90 17.70
N THR A 209 2.60 6.10 18.59
CA THR A 209 2.69 6.98 19.74
C THR A 209 3.85 6.55 20.64
N TRP A 210 5.01 7.15 20.43
CA TRP A 210 6.15 7.00 21.32
C TRP A 210 5.93 7.82 22.59
N THR A 211 5.24 7.26 23.56
CA THR A 211 5.06 7.85 24.90
C THR A 211 6.20 7.50 25.87
N ARG A 212 7.41 7.22 25.39
CA ARG A 212 8.60 7.16 26.24
C ARG A 212 9.76 7.91 25.61
N ARG A 213 10.17 9.01 26.26
CA ARG A 213 11.45 9.67 26.06
C ARG A 213 12.58 8.64 26.22
N ARG A 214 13.03 8.03 25.13
CA ARG A 214 14.38 7.48 25.05
C ARG A 214 15.23 8.51 24.33
N ARG A 215 16.24 9.01 25.08
CA ARG A 215 17.28 9.90 24.59
C ARG A 215 17.98 9.19 23.43
N TRP A 216 17.79 9.66 22.22
CA TRP A 216 18.54 9.19 21.07
C TRP A 216 19.98 9.64 21.23
N ILE A 217 20.89 8.71 21.51
CA ILE A 217 22.32 8.91 21.26
C ILE A 217 22.48 8.61 19.78
N GLY A 218 22.86 9.64 19.00
CA GLY A 218 23.06 9.51 17.56
C GLY A 218 24.10 8.45 17.26
N SER A 219 23.68 7.33 16.73
CA SER A 219 24.58 6.40 16.07
C SER A 219 24.80 6.90 14.66
N SER A 220 25.93 7.53 14.41
CA SER A 220 26.43 7.76 13.07
C SER A 220 26.67 6.39 12.42
N ILE A 221 25.75 5.93 11.58
CA ILE A 221 25.97 4.74 10.77
C ILE A 221 26.95 5.16 9.68
N SER A 222 28.21 4.73 9.77
CA SER A 222 29.20 4.99 8.74
C SER A 222 28.77 4.28 7.45
N SER A 223 29.03 4.92 6.32
CA SER A 223 28.73 4.41 4.96
C SER A 223 29.23 2.97 4.69
N ARG A 224 30.16 2.44 5.51
CA ARG A 224 30.66 1.06 5.42
C ARG A 224 29.65 0.00 5.89
N SER A 225 28.74 0.32 6.81
CA SER A 225 27.76 -0.66 7.28
C SER A 225 26.59 -0.83 6.31
N TRP A 226 26.36 0.14 5.44
CA TRP A 226 25.31 0.09 4.41
C TRP A 226 25.71 -0.85 3.26
N ALA A 227 26.97 -0.82 2.87
CA ALA A 227 27.50 -1.68 1.80
C ALA A 227 27.46 -3.19 2.14
N SER A 228 27.54 -3.55 3.41
CA SER A 228 27.47 -4.95 3.83
C SER A 228 26.05 -5.51 3.92
N ASN A 229 25.04 -4.64 4.07
CA ASN A 229 23.63 -5.04 4.13
C ASN A 229 22.91 -4.96 2.77
N THR A 230 23.53 -4.40 1.73
CA THR A 230 23.00 -4.33 0.36
C THR A 230 23.10 -5.64 -0.43
N ARG A 231 23.41 -6.75 0.21
CA ARG A 231 23.25 -8.08 -0.42
C ARG A 231 21.80 -8.42 -0.80
N TRP A 232 20.85 -7.56 -0.46
CA TRP A 232 19.44 -7.73 -0.77
C TRP A 232 19.02 -7.21 -2.16
N SER A 233 19.67 -6.17 -2.69
CA SER A 233 19.30 -5.58 -3.97
C SER A 233 19.77 -6.38 -5.18
N SER A 234 20.91 -7.09 -5.07
CA SER A 234 21.49 -7.78 -6.22
C SER A 234 20.88 -9.14 -6.57
N ARG A 235 20.09 -9.74 -5.70
CA ARG A 235 19.38 -11.00 -6.00
C ARG A 235 18.03 -10.82 -6.69
N TYR A 236 17.40 -9.66 -6.53
CA TYR A 236 16.09 -9.40 -7.16
C TYR A 236 16.18 -8.69 -8.50
N ILE A 237 17.28 -8.00 -8.79
CA ILE A 237 17.51 -7.35 -10.08
C ILE A 237 18.03 -8.34 -11.16
N ARG A 238 18.47 -9.55 -10.78
CA ARG A 238 18.97 -10.56 -11.73
C ARG A 238 17.97 -11.65 -12.12
N ALA A 239 16.74 -11.57 -11.69
CA ALA A 239 15.69 -12.49 -12.14
C ALA A 239 14.77 -11.78 -13.15
N ARG A 240 15.38 -11.27 -14.20
CA ARG A 240 15.05 -10.78 -15.54
C ARG A 240 15.53 -9.38 -15.80
#